data_d62d38398195d21010d4c554099f4f90
#
_entry.id   d62d38398195d21010d4c554099f4f90
#
_cell.length_a   1.000
_cell.length_b   1.000
_cell.length_c   1.000
_cell.angle_alpha   90.00
_cell.angle_beta   90.00
_cell.angle_gamma   90.00
#
_symmetry.space_group_name_H-M   'P 1'
#
loop_
_entity.id
_entity.type
_entity.pdbx_description
1 polymer ?
#
loop_
_entity_poly.entity_id
_entity_poly.type
_entity_poly.pdbx_seq_one_letter_code
_entity_poly.pdbx_strand_id
1 'polypeptide(L)'
;MRKLYAGAAVALATVLTVPALTRPGMALTSAEAIDGANVFSNVGSIMVWRDPNNPPGLPGGLAGHATAVLIHPQTILTAGHFAARAEGAATGGALPPWVRIVVSFAPNALDAPTWIDLDRALGTCVAHPTFPRPCTPQSCPFDDIDGQYEPGISDVGLCFLDEPVLGIRPAKLANRRLDHKGIVGARMTIAGYGTTAPPPGGPADTSLYDGVRRWGTSSVDQVVDQNWVTFNRDPVTVCFGDSGAPTFFKGRVVAIASDGAADCASADVRARVDSKEVRNWIKSQIDRRFPF
;
A
#
# COMPACT_ATOMS: atom_id res chain seq x y z
N MET A 1 67.73 -36.47 39.79
CA MET A 1 66.99 -35.21 39.46
C MET A 1 66.33 -35.38 38.08
N ARG A 2 65.09 -35.72 38.02
CA ARG A 2 64.29 -35.87 36.77
C ARG A 2 63.50 -34.57 36.54
N LYS A 3 63.75 -33.92 35.43
CA LYS A 3 62.96 -32.72 34.97
C LYS A 3 61.76 -33.24 34.24
N LEU A 4 60.61 -32.86 34.75
CA LEU A 4 59.25 -32.97 34.08
C LEU A 4 59.09 -31.81 33.14
N TYR A 5 58.89 -32.11 31.86
CA TYR A 5 58.37 -31.11 30.88
C TYR A 5 56.86 -31.17 30.85
N ALA A 6 56.22 -30.06 31.20
CA ALA A 6 54.81 -29.88 31.02
C ALA A 6 54.54 -29.37 29.60
N GLY A 7 53.88 -30.17 28.78
CA GLY A 7 53.43 -29.79 27.44
C GLY A 7 52.11 -29.04 27.55
N ALA A 8 52.10 -27.78 27.10
CA ALA A 8 50.87 -27.01 26.94
C ALA A 8 50.14 -27.40 25.65
N ALA A 9 48.96 -27.97 25.77
CA ALA A 9 48.07 -28.22 24.64
C ALA A 9 47.34 -26.90 24.29
N VAL A 10 47.65 -26.38 23.09
CA VAL A 10 46.89 -25.24 22.53
C VAL A 10 45.66 -25.80 21.84
N ALA A 11 44.50 -25.57 22.43
CA ALA A 11 43.22 -25.88 21.79
C ALA A 11 42.92 -24.81 20.73
N LEU A 12 42.97 -25.19 19.45
CA LEU A 12 42.53 -24.34 18.33
C LEU A 12 41.02 -24.38 18.29
N ALA A 13 40.38 -23.30 18.77
CA ALA A 13 38.94 -23.10 18.58
C ALA A 13 38.68 -22.64 17.13
N THR A 14 38.22 -23.54 16.30
CA THR A 14 37.68 -23.21 14.97
C THR A 14 36.34 -22.52 15.16
N VAL A 15 36.34 -21.20 14.98
CA VAL A 15 35.09 -20.41 14.87
C VAL A 15 34.48 -20.73 13.51
N LEU A 16 33.46 -21.58 13.51
CA LEU A 16 32.57 -21.77 12.36
C LEU A 16 31.75 -20.50 12.18
N THR A 17 32.19 -19.62 11.31
CA THR A 17 31.36 -18.52 10.79
C THR A 17 30.24 -19.13 9.94
N VAL A 18 29.08 -19.31 10.52
CA VAL A 18 27.87 -19.59 9.76
C VAL A 18 27.61 -18.35 8.90
N PRO A 19 27.62 -18.44 7.56
CA PRO A 19 27.24 -17.32 6.75
C PRO A 19 25.78 -16.96 7.13
N ALA A 20 25.54 -15.73 7.51
CA ALA A 20 24.19 -15.22 7.65
C ALA A 20 23.52 -15.39 6.28
N LEU A 21 22.66 -16.38 6.17
CA LEU A 21 21.76 -16.51 5.03
C LEU A 21 20.90 -15.24 5.02
N THR A 22 21.32 -14.25 4.24
CA THR A 22 20.47 -13.12 3.90
C THR A 22 19.29 -13.71 3.14
N ARG A 23 18.17 -13.94 3.84
CA ARG A 23 16.92 -14.25 3.17
C ARG A 23 16.61 -13.05 2.27
N PRO A 24 16.34 -13.25 0.99
CA PRO A 24 15.83 -12.16 0.15
C PRO A 24 14.62 -11.57 0.85
N GLY A 25 14.55 -10.24 0.93
CA GLY A 25 13.36 -9.55 1.44
C GLY A 25 12.17 -10.08 0.67
N MET A 26 11.14 -10.57 1.39
CA MET A 26 9.94 -11.06 0.73
C MET A 26 8.95 -9.90 0.71
N ALA A 27 8.53 -9.49 -0.47
CA ALA A 27 7.30 -8.72 -0.65
C ALA A 27 6.17 -9.43 0.12
N LEU A 28 4.95 -8.90 0.20
CA LEU A 28 3.79 -9.61 0.80
C LEU A 28 3.56 -10.99 0.11
N THR A 29 4.66 -11.66 -0.23
CA THR A 29 4.80 -12.76 -1.19
C THR A 29 4.81 -14.14 -0.55
N SER A 30 4.98 -14.25 0.78
CA SER A 30 5.00 -15.57 1.38
C SER A 30 3.60 -16.17 1.45
N ALA A 31 3.49 -17.45 1.11
CA ALA A 31 2.24 -18.19 1.26
C ALA A 31 1.69 -18.17 2.71
N GLU A 32 2.56 -17.93 3.68
CA GLU A 32 2.22 -17.76 5.10
C GLU A 32 1.53 -16.44 5.40
N ALA A 33 1.59 -15.47 4.48
CA ALA A 33 1.02 -14.14 4.62
C ALA A 33 -0.43 -14.03 4.13
N ILE A 34 -1.03 -15.09 3.58
CA ILE A 34 -2.42 -15.07 3.09
C ILE A 34 -3.39 -14.83 4.24
N ASP A 35 -4.26 -13.84 4.09
CA ASP A 35 -5.32 -13.52 5.06
C ASP A 35 -6.55 -14.45 4.92
N GLY A 36 -6.31 -15.76 4.98
CA GLY A 36 -7.39 -16.76 4.89
C GLY A 36 -8.41 -16.69 6.03
N ALA A 37 -8.04 -16.12 7.18
CA ALA A 37 -8.93 -15.91 8.31
C ALA A 37 -9.70 -14.58 8.21
N ASN A 38 -9.52 -13.80 7.16
CA ASN A 38 -10.19 -12.51 6.94
C ASN A 38 -10.01 -11.50 8.10
N VAL A 39 -8.81 -11.48 8.69
CA VAL A 39 -8.47 -10.60 9.83
C VAL A 39 -8.51 -9.14 9.43
N PHE A 40 -8.11 -8.84 8.19
CA PHE A 40 -8.07 -7.50 7.62
C PHE A 40 -9.27 -7.24 6.70
N SER A 41 -10.48 -7.61 7.15
CA SER A 41 -11.72 -7.49 6.37
C SER A 41 -12.02 -6.07 5.87
N ASN A 42 -11.44 -5.05 6.47
CA ASN A 42 -11.57 -3.65 6.04
C ASN A 42 -10.49 -3.20 5.02
N VAL A 43 -9.59 -4.09 4.63
CA VAL A 43 -8.65 -3.84 3.53
C VAL A 43 -9.23 -4.41 2.26
N GLY A 44 -9.33 -3.58 1.22
CA GLY A 44 -9.92 -3.93 -0.06
C GLY A 44 -8.94 -3.75 -1.23
N SER A 45 -9.17 -4.53 -2.28
CA SER A 45 -8.51 -4.31 -3.57
C SER A 45 -9.35 -3.40 -4.42
N ILE A 46 -8.73 -2.36 -4.97
CA ILE A 46 -9.32 -1.55 -6.03
C ILE A 46 -8.90 -2.15 -7.37
N MET A 47 -9.86 -2.34 -8.26
CA MET A 47 -9.62 -2.90 -9.60
C MET A 47 -10.19 -1.96 -10.66
N VAL A 48 -9.38 -1.66 -11.66
CA VAL A 48 -9.75 -0.85 -12.82
C VAL A 48 -10.00 -1.79 -13.99
N TRP A 49 -11.22 -1.86 -14.43
CA TRP A 49 -11.65 -2.69 -15.56
C TRP A 49 -11.92 -1.83 -16.80
N ARG A 50 -11.53 -2.33 -17.98
CA ARG A 50 -11.85 -1.75 -19.28
C ARG A 50 -12.77 -2.68 -20.07
N ASP A 51 -13.78 -2.10 -20.70
CA ASP A 51 -14.59 -2.82 -21.66
C ASP A 51 -13.74 -3.11 -22.92
N PRO A 52 -13.61 -4.38 -23.33
CA PRO A 52 -12.83 -4.76 -24.50
C PRO A 52 -13.35 -4.16 -25.82
N ASN A 53 -14.61 -3.72 -25.84
CA ASN A 53 -15.24 -3.19 -27.03
C ASN A 53 -15.13 -1.66 -27.17
N ASN A 54 -14.54 -0.97 -26.14
CA ASN A 54 -14.53 0.48 -26.14
C ASN A 54 -13.39 1.06 -25.27
N PRO A 55 -12.53 1.97 -25.78
CA PRO A 55 -12.39 2.31 -27.20
C PRO A 55 -11.71 1.19 -27.99
N PRO A 56 -11.97 1.10 -29.31
CA PRO A 56 -11.33 0.09 -30.15
C PRO A 56 -9.80 0.20 -30.08
N GLY A 57 -9.12 -0.94 -29.93
CA GLY A 57 -7.66 -1.01 -29.92
C GLY A 57 -6.98 -0.99 -28.55
N LEU A 58 -7.72 -0.83 -27.45
CA LEU A 58 -7.19 -1.07 -26.12
C LEU A 58 -7.56 -2.46 -25.60
N PRO A 59 -6.63 -3.17 -24.92
CA PRO A 59 -6.96 -4.47 -24.31
C PRO A 59 -8.10 -4.29 -23.29
N GLY A 60 -9.13 -5.13 -23.39
CA GLY A 60 -10.15 -5.25 -22.38
C GLY A 60 -9.67 -6.05 -21.17
N GLY A 61 -10.43 -5.99 -20.09
CA GLY A 61 -10.14 -6.72 -18.86
C GLY A 61 -9.53 -5.83 -17.76
N LEU A 62 -8.81 -6.45 -16.84
CA LEU A 62 -8.14 -5.74 -15.74
C LEU A 62 -7.01 -4.86 -16.29
N ALA A 63 -7.12 -3.57 -16.05
CA ALA A 63 -6.19 -2.55 -16.58
C ALA A 63 -5.31 -1.92 -15.49
N GLY A 64 -5.58 -2.24 -14.23
CA GLY A 64 -4.80 -1.77 -13.09
C GLY A 64 -5.44 -2.21 -11.78
N HIS A 65 -4.66 -2.23 -10.74
CA HIS A 65 -5.12 -2.54 -9.38
C HIS A 65 -4.35 -1.74 -8.36
N ALA A 66 -4.95 -1.57 -7.20
CA ALA A 66 -4.38 -0.92 -6.04
C ALA A 66 -5.01 -1.50 -4.77
N THR A 67 -4.51 -1.09 -3.63
CA THR A 67 -5.09 -1.45 -2.34
C THR A 67 -5.72 -0.23 -1.68
N ALA A 68 -6.73 -0.45 -0.85
CA ALA A 68 -7.35 0.59 -0.05
C ALA A 68 -7.77 0.05 1.33
N VAL A 69 -8.14 0.95 2.21
CA VAL A 69 -8.75 0.62 3.49
C VAL A 69 -10.03 1.39 3.70
N LEU A 70 -11.10 0.69 4.11
CA LEU A 70 -12.37 1.29 4.47
C LEU A 70 -12.19 2.12 5.76
N ILE A 71 -12.45 3.41 5.72
CA ILE A 71 -12.35 4.34 6.87
C ILE A 71 -13.68 4.98 7.26
N HIS A 72 -14.66 4.90 6.38
CA HIS A 72 -16.06 5.29 6.59
C HIS A 72 -16.93 4.32 5.78
N PRO A 73 -18.20 4.06 6.11
CA PRO A 73 -19.02 3.09 5.35
C PRO A 73 -19.01 3.29 3.83
N GLN A 74 -18.85 4.51 3.34
CA GLN A 74 -18.79 4.84 1.92
C GLN A 74 -17.49 5.53 1.50
N THR A 75 -16.39 5.40 2.27
CA THR A 75 -15.12 6.04 1.92
C THR A 75 -13.96 5.08 2.16
N ILE A 76 -13.14 4.92 1.14
CA ILE A 76 -11.87 4.21 1.22
C ILE A 76 -10.70 5.19 1.13
N LEU A 77 -9.66 4.90 1.90
CA LEU A 77 -8.38 5.59 1.87
C LEU A 77 -7.42 4.78 1.00
N THR A 78 -6.74 5.43 0.08
CA THR A 78 -5.77 4.83 -0.85
C THR A 78 -4.64 5.82 -1.15
N ALA A 79 -3.72 5.46 -2.04
CA ALA A 79 -2.64 6.34 -2.46
C ALA A 79 -3.16 7.54 -3.29
N GLY A 80 -2.51 8.69 -3.12
CA GLY A 80 -2.85 9.93 -3.83
C GLY A 80 -2.62 9.80 -5.34
N HIS A 81 -1.55 9.14 -5.76
CA HIS A 81 -1.26 8.89 -7.18
C HIS A 81 -2.36 8.05 -7.87
N PHE A 82 -2.95 7.08 -7.17
CA PHE A 82 -4.11 6.35 -7.68
C PHE A 82 -5.33 7.26 -7.78
N ALA A 83 -5.63 8.00 -6.70
CA ALA A 83 -6.79 8.90 -6.66
C ALA A 83 -6.69 10.00 -7.71
N ALA A 84 -5.52 10.59 -7.91
CA ALA A 84 -5.30 11.62 -8.93
C ALA A 84 -5.47 11.10 -10.37
N ARG A 85 -5.04 9.85 -10.62
CA ARG A 85 -5.29 9.19 -11.92
C ARG A 85 -6.77 8.94 -12.16
N ALA A 86 -7.49 8.47 -11.15
CA ALA A 86 -8.94 8.27 -11.23
C ALA A 86 -9.67 9.61 -11.42
N GLU A 87 -9.25 10.66 -10.72
CA GLU A 87 -9.77 12.03 -10.86
C GLU A 87 -9.48 12.60 -12.26
N GLY A 88 -8.24 12.44 -12.76
CA GLY A 88 -7.84 12.90 -14.10
C GLY A 88 -8.49 12.13 -15.26
N ALA A 89 -8.83 10.86 -15.05
CA ALA A 89 -9.59 10.07 -16.01
C ALA A 89 -11.07 10.51 -16.08
N ALA A 90 -11.58 11.16 -15.06
CA ALA A 90 -12.95 11.68 -14.97
C ALA A 90 -13.04 13.04 -15.64
N THR A 91 -13.08 13.09 -16.97
CA THR A 91 -13.38 14.32 -17.72
C THR A 91 -14.81 14.79 -17.43
N GLY A 92 -14.93 16.00 -16.86
CA GLY A 92 -16.25 16.55 -16.48
C GLY A 92 -16.87 15.91 -15.24
N GLY A 93 -16.08 15.21 -14.42
CA GLY A 93 -16.53 14.59 -13.17
C GLY A 93 -17.00 13.15 -13.27
N ALA A 94 -17.03 12.55 -14.46
CA ALA A 94 -17.42 11.14 -14.64
C ALA A 94 -16.34 10.33 -15.35
N LEU A 95 -16.12 9.10 -14.90
CA LEU A 95 -15.27 8.15 -15.62
C LEU A 95 -15.84 7.87 -17.02
N PRO A 96 -14.96 7.60 -18.03
CA PRO A 96 -15.43 7.13 -19.31
C PRO A 96 -16.33 5.90 -19.16
N PRO A 97 -17.39 5.75 -19.97
CA PRO A 97 -18.36 4.65 -19.83
C PRO A 97 -17.73 3.24 -19.97
N TRP A 98 -16.57 3.16 -20.60
CA TRP A 98 -15.80 1.92 -20.78
C TRP A 98 -14.78 1.65 -19.65
N VAL A 99 -14.71 2.51 -18.64
CA VAL A 99 -13.90 2.29 -17.44
C VAL A 99 -14.82 2.04 -16.26
N ARG A 100 -14.60 0.93 -15.58
CA ARG A 100 -15.25 0.61 -14.32
C ARG A 100 -14.19 0.47 -13.24
N ILE A 101 -14.34 1.16 -12.13
CA ILE A 101 -13.50 1.01 -10.95
C ILE A 101 -14.36 0.42 -9.85
N VAL A 102 -13.91 -0.70 -9.31
CA VAL A 102 -14.59 -1.41 -8.24
C VAL A 102 -13.65 -1.68 -7.07
N VAL A 103 -14.19 -1.85 -5.89
CA VAL A 103 -13.46 -2.35 -4.73
C VAL A 103 -14.08 -3.66 -4.24
N SER A 104 -13.23 -4.60 -3.85
CA SER A 104 -13.64 -5.82 -3.15
C SER A 104 -12.90 -5.94 -1.83
N PHE A 105 -13.63 -6.28 -0.78
CA PHE A 105 -13.10 -6.56 0.56
C PHE A 105 -13.01 -8.07 0.84
N ALA A 106 -13.24 -8.91 -0.15
CA ALA A 106 -13.07 -10.36 -0.01
C ALA A 106 -11.60 -10.74 0.17
N PRO A 107 -11.28 -11.84 0.87
CA PRO A 107 -9.91 -12.37 0.92
C PRO A 107 -9.33 -12.68 -0.45
N ASN A 108 -10.18 -13.05 -1.42
CA ASN A 108 -9.88 -13.06 -2.85
C ASN A 108 -10.77 -12.04 -3.56
N ALA A 109 -10.18 -10.96 -4.02
CA ALA A 109 -10.90 -9.86 -4.66
C ALA A 109 -11.49 -10.21 -6.03
N LEU A 110 -11.05 -11.31 -6.66
CA LEU A 110 -11.58 -11.78 -7.94
C LEU A 110 -12.91 -12.52 -7.78
N ASP A 111 -13.35 -12.81 -6.56
CA ASP A 111 -14.66 -13.37 -6.27
C ASP A 111 -15.76 -12.34 -6.58
N ALA A 112 -16.28 -12.40 -7.79
CA ALA A 112 -17.13 -11.39 -8.43
C ALA A 112 -18.35 -10.85 -7.65
N PRO A 113 -19.09 -11.60 -6.83
CA PRO A 113 -20.28 -11.03 -6.17
C PRO A 113 -19.95 -10.00 -5.08
N THR A 114 -18.67 -9.76 -4.78
CA THR A 114 -18.22 -8.85 -3.70
C THR A 114 -17.82 -7.47 -4.18
N TRP A 115 -18.03 -7.16 -5.46
CA TRP A 115 -17.56 -5.91 -6.06
C TRP A 115 -18.53 -4.75 -5.80
N ILE A 116 -17.99 -3.67 -5.25
CA ILE A 116 -18.71 -2.41 -5.02
C ILE A 116 -18.15 -1.37 -5.97
N ASP A 117 -19.03 -0.71 -6.72
CA ASP A 117 -18.63 0.37 -7.64
C ASP A 117 -18.20 1.63 -6.87
N LEU A 118 -17.24 2.35 -7.43
CA LEU A 118 -16.94 3.69 -6.98
C LEU A 118 -17.98 4.66 -7.49
N ASP A 119 -18.34 5.65 -6.66
CA ASP A 119 -19.34 6.66 -6.98
C ASP A 119 -18.97 7.45 -8.24
N ARG A 120 -19.75 7.29 -9.28
CA ARG A 120 -19.55 7.97 -10.57
C ARG A 120 -20.19 9.35 -10.63
N ALA A 121 -21.20 9.60 -9.79
CA ALA A 121 -22.05 10.78 -9.91
C ALA A 121 -21.41 12.04 -9.30
N LEU A 122 -20.58 11.87 -8.27
CA LEU A 122 -20.10 12.99 -7.46
C LEU A 122 -18.57 13.15 -7.45
N GLY A 123 -17.86 12.53 -8.40
CA GLY A 123 -16.40 12.46 -8.42
C GLY A 123 -15.88 11.28 -7.59
N THR A 124 -15.32 10.32 -8.30
CA THR A 124 -14.97 8.98 -7.80
C THR A 124 -13.92 9.02 -6.72
N CYS A 125 -12.87 9.86 -6.90
CA CYS A 125 -11.73 9.97 -6.01
C CYS A 125 -11.26 11.42 -5.88
N VAL A 126 -10.50 11.69 -4.82
CA VAL A 126 -9.82 12.97 -4.60
C VAL A 126 -8.46 12.72 -3.97
N ALA A 127 -7.40 13.29 -4.56
CA ALA A 127 -6.08 13.26 -3.97
C ALA A 127 -5.88 14.43 -2.99
N HIS A 128 -4.95 14.27 -2.03
CA HIS A 128 -4.58 15.34 -1.12
C HIS A 128 -4.12 16.58 -1.90
N PRO A 129 -4.45 17.82 -1.47
CA PRO A 129 -4.16 19.04 -2.22
C PRO A 129 -2.67 19.27 -2.53
N THR A 130 -1.77 18.72 -1.73
CA THR A 130 -0.32 18.82 -1.97
C THR A 130 0.16 17.82 -3.03
N PHE A 131 -0.66 16.83 -3.40
CA PHE A 131 -0.29 15.90 -4.46
C PHE A 131 -0.41 16.61 -5.83
N PRO A 132 0.61 16.51 -6.71
CA PRO A 132 0.60 17.19 -8.01
C PRO A 132 -0.57 16.74 -8.90
N ARG A 133 -1.18 17.69 -9.59
CA ARG A 133 -2.29 17.44 -10.52
C ARG A 133 -2.11 18.23 -11.82
N PRO A 134 -2.52 17.70 -12.96
CA PRO A 134 -3.00 16.34 -13.19
C PRO A 134 -1.84 15.33 -13.16
N CYS A 135 -2.06 14.17 -12.54
CA CYS A 135 -1.12 13.07 -12.54
C CYS A 135 -1.25 12.30 -13.85
N THR A 136 -0.33 12.53 -14.77
CA THR A 136 -0.16 11.69 -15.95
C THR A 136 0.99 10.70 -15.73
N PRO A 137 1.11 9.60 -16.49
CA PRO A 137 2.27 8.72 -16.39
C PRO A 137 3.61 9.44 -16.51
N GLN A 138 3.66 10.60 -17.19
CA GLN A 138 4.85 11.39 -17.40
C GLN A 138 5.05 12.50 -16.36
N SER A 139 4.03 12.84 -15.58
CA SER A 139 4.06 13.96 -14.62
C SER A 139 3.77 13.56 -13.19
N CYS A 140 3.55 12.26 -12.91
CA CYS A 140 3.49 11.76 -11.55
C CYS A 140 4.90 11.72 -10.98
N PRO A 141 5.19 12.40 -9.87
CA PRO A 141 6.54 12.46 -9.30
C PRO A 141 7.06 11.12 -8.78
N PHE A 142 6.25 10.07 -8.82
CA PHE A 142 6.57 8.74 -8.30
C PHE A 142 6.77 7.68 -9.39
N ASP A 143 6.96 8.08 -10.65
CA ASP A 143 7.34 7.14 -11.71
C ASP A 143 8.86 6.87 -11.73
N ASP A 144 9.65 7.63 -10.93
CA ASP A 144 11.10 7.49 -10.83
C ASP A 144 11.48 7.15 -9.38
N ILE A 145 11.81 5.89 -9.15
CA ILE A 145 12.01 5.25 -7.84
C ILE A 145 13.36 5.63 -7.20
N ASP A 146 14.08 6.58 -7.75
CA ASP A 146 15.37 7.01 -7.22
C ASP A 146 15.32 7.84 -5.91
N GLY A 147 14.27 7.68 -5.11
CA GLY A 147 14.24 8.14 -3.72
C GLY A 147 14.04 9.65 -3.53
N GLN A 148 13.53 10.35 -4.50
CA GLN A 148 13.24 11.78 -4.39
C GLN A 148 11.80 12.02 -3.92
N TYR A 149 11.59 11.84 -2.61
CA TYR A 149 10.34 12.33 -1.97
C TYR A 149 10.44 13.84 -1.90
N GLU A 150 9.59 14.51 -2.65
CA GLU A 150 9.53 15.97 -2.52
C GLU A 150 8.95 16.34 -1.15
N PRO A 151 9.66 17.13 -0.35
CA PRO A 151 9.13 17.64 0.91
C PRO A 151 7.80 18.37 0.72
N GLY A 152 6.84 18.08 1.59
CA GLY A 152 5.53 18.74 1.55
C GLY A 152 4.47 18.03 0.71
N ILE A 153 4.80 17.01 -0.07
CA ILE A 153 3.83 16.20 -0.80
C ILE A 153 3.26 15.10 0.13
N SER A 154 1.95 14.88 0.05
CA SER A 154 1.26 13.76 0.70
C SER A 154 0.62 12.89 -0.37
N ASP A 155 1.16 11.70 -0.59
CA ASP A 155 0.60 10.71 -1.51
C ASP A 155 -0.58 9.97 -0.84
N VAL A 156 -1.63 10.72 -0.55
CA VAL A 156 -2.84 10.25 0.14
C VAL A 156 -4.06 10.61 -0.70
N GLY A 157 -4.95 9.65 -0.88
CA GLY A 157 -6.19 9.83 -1.63
C GLY A 157 -7.39 9.18 -0.96
N LEU A 158 -8.56 9.67 -1.29
CA LEU A 158 -9.85 9.11 -0.90
C LEU A 158 -10.63 8.75 -2.15
N CYS A 159 -11.32 7.61 -2.12
CA CYS A 159 -12.36 7.30 -3.09
C CYS A 159 -13.68 7.03 -2.38
N PHE A 160 -14.76 7.37 -3.05
CA PHE A 160 -16.09 7.27 -2.50
C PHE A 160 -16.84 6.13 -3.21
N LEU A 161 -17.66 5.44 -2.45
CA LEU A 161 -18.41 4.28 -2.92
C LEU A 161 -19.87 4.66 -3.19
N ASP A 162 -20.47 4.07 -4.20
CA ASP A 162 -21.89 4.25 -4.53
C ASP A 162 -22.80 3.82 -3.38
N GLU A 163 -22.41 2.75 -2.68
CA GLU A 163 -23.19 2.15 -1.61
C GLU A 163 -22.36 2.01 -0.33
N PRO A 164 -23.00 2.06 0.85
CA PRO A 164 -22.31 1.76 2.10
C PRO A 164 -21.93 0.28 2.18
N VAL A 165 -20.69 0.03 2.59
CA VAL A 165 -20.20 -1.32 2.89
C VAL A 165 -20.84 -1.81 4.18
N LEU A 166 -21.69 -2.82 4.08
CA LEU A 166 -22.37 -3.40 5.22
C LEU A 166 -21.58 -4.58 5.80
N GLY A 167 -21.65 -4.76 7.12
CA GLY A 167 -21.02 -5.89 7.80
C GLY A 167 -19.50 -5.76 8.01
N ILE A 168 -18.86 -4.75 7.44
CA ILE A 168 -17.44 -4.47 7.62
C ILE A 168 -17.26 -3.20 8.48
N ARG A 169 -16.53 -3.35 9.57
CA ARG A 169 -16.22 -2.20 10.43
C ARG A 169 -15.09 -1.36 9.83
N PRO A 170 -15.31 -0.07 9.56
CA PRO A 170 -14.24 0.82 9.10
C PRO A 170 -13.04 0.84 10.05
N ALA A 171 -11.85 0.93 9.47
CA ALA A 171 -10.60 1.07 10.20
C ALA A 171 -10.54 2.43 10.90
N LYS A 172 -9.89 2.46 12.06
CA LYS A 172 -9.64 3.70 12.78
C LYS A 172 -8.31 4.29 12.35
N LEU A 173 -8.33 5.56 11.96
CA LEU A 173 -7.09 6.32 11.75
C LEU A 173 -6.40 6.60 13.09
N ALA A 174 -5.09 6.84 13.05
CA ALA A 174 -4.36 7.36 14.19
C ALA A 174 -5.00 8.67 14.66
N ASN A 175 -5.16 8.83 15.97
CA ASN A 175 -5.76 10.04 16.55
C ASN A 175 -4.73 11.13 16.88
N ARG A 176 -3.44 10.82 16.76
CA ARG A 176 -2.32 11.73 16.99
C ARG A 176 -1.14 11.31 16.11
N ARG A 177 -0.24 12.26 15.86
CA ARG A 177 1.04 11.98 15.24
C ARG A 177 1.88 11.08 16.13
N LEU A 178 2.50 10.07 15.54
CA LEU A 178 3.49 9.26 16.24
C LEU A 178 4.79 10.05 16.38
N ASP A 179 5.35 10.06 17.58
CA ASP A 179 6.60 10.77 17.86
C ASP A 179 7.78 10.06 17.16
N HIS A 180 8.71 10.84 16.62
CA HIS A 180 9.92 10.34 15.96
C HIS A 180 10.72 9.38 16.85
N LYS A 181 10.83 9.65 18.15
CA LYS A 181 11.63 8.84 19.07
C LYS A 181 11.05 7.47 19.39
N GLY A 182 9.74 7.28 19.18
CA GLY A 182 9.06 6.04 19.50
C GLY A 182 8.64 5.19 18.28
N ILE A 183 8.87 5.68 17.08
CA ILE A 183 8.39 5.02 15.87
C ILE A 183 9.51 4.27 15.12
N VAL A 184 10.73 4.80 15.09
CA VAL A 184 11.87 4.13 14.46
C VAL A 184 12.15 2.80 15.17
N GLY A 185 12.29 1.72 14.42
CA GLY A 185 12.41 0.36 14.91
C GLY A 185 11.08 -0.27 15.35
N ALA A 186 9.97 0.48 15.38
CA ALA A 186 8.67 -0.09 15.71
C ALA A 186 8.18 -1.02 14.60
N ARG A 187 7.75 -2.22 14.99
CA ARG A 187 7.12 -3.18 14.07
C ARG A 187 5.68 -2.78 13.83
N MET A 188 5.31 -2.71 12.56
CA MET A 188 3.98 -2.36 12.11
C MET A 188 3.47 -3.41 11.13
N THR A 189 2.17 -3.59 11.07
CA THR A 189 1.53 -4.54 10.17
C THR A 189 1.05 -3.82 8.93
N ILE A 190 1.29 -4.42 7.76
CA ILE A 190 0.70 -3.98 6.49
C ILE A 190 -0.14 -5.11 5.93
N ALA A 191 -1.23 -4.76 5.23
CA ALA A 191 -2.07 -5.71 4.49
C ALA A 191 -2.43 -5.12 3.13
N GLY A 192 -2.38 -5.94 2.08
CA GLY A 192 -2.60 -5.48 0.72
C GLY A 192 -2.90 -6.60 -0.27
N TYR A 193 -3.02 -6.21 -1.53
CA TYR A 193 -3.32 -7.09 -2.66
C TYR A 193 -2.29 -6.95 -3.79
N GLY A 194 -1.11 -6.48 -3.45
CA GLY A 194 -0.02 -6.35 -4.42
C GLY A 194 0.43 -7.69 -4.99
N THR A 195 1.14 -7.62 -6.11
CA THR A 195 1.74 -8.80 -6.74
C THR A 195 2.84 -9.41 -5.87
N THR A 196 3.10 -10.68 -6.05
CA THR A 196 4.09 -11.41 -5.27
C THR A 196 5.51 -11.34 -5.83
N ALA A 197 5.66 -10.70 -6.98
CA ALA A 197 6.92 -10.44 -7.67
C ALA A 197 6.76 -9.24 -8.59
N PRO A 198 7.85 -8.62 -9.03
CA PRO A 198 7.80 -7.57 -10.04
C PRO A 198 7.14 -8.09 -11.33
N PRO A 199 6.09 -7.42 -11.85
CA PRO A 199 5.49 -7.81 -13.11
C PRO A 199 6.47 -7.62 -14.28
N PRO A 200 6.59 -8.57 -15.21
CA PRO A 200 7.57 -8.49 -16.30
C PRO A 200 7.33 -7.34 -17.28
N GLY A 201 6.10 -6.87 -17.39
CA GLY A 201 5.71 -5.71 -18.20
C GLY A 201 5.73 -4.37 -17.45
N GLY A 202 6.25 -4.34 -16.21
CA GLY A 202 6.33 -3.13 -15.40
C GLY A 202 5.02 -2.78 -14.67
N PRO A 203 4.87 -1.52 -14.17
CA PRO A 203 3.78 -1.13 -13.26
C PRO A 203 2.36 -1.30 -13.81
N ALA A 204 2.19 -1.25 -15.12
CA ALA A 204 0.89 -1.41 -15.78
C ALA A 204 0.53 -2.87 -16.10
N ASP A 205 1.45 -3.81 -15.86
CA ASP A 205 1.22 -5.22 -16.11
C ASP A 205 0.48 -5.88 -14.95
N THR A 206 -0.74 -6.32 -15.21
CA THR A 206 -1.60 -6.97 -14.21
C THR A 206 -1.53 -8.50 -14.25
N SER A 207 -0.60 -9.07 -15.02
CA SER A 207 -0.52 -10.52 -15.25
C SER A 207 -0.22 -11.34 -14.00
N LEU A 208 0.43 -10.73 -13.00
CA LEU A 208 0.74 -11.38 -11.73
C LEU A 208 -0.28 -11.07 -10.61
N TYR A 209 -1.32 -10.29 -10.92
CA TYR A 209 -2.36 -10.03 -9.93
C TYR A 209 -3.28 -11.25 -9.76
N ASP A 210 -3.30 -11.81 -8.56
CA ASP A 210 -4.08 -12.99 -8.21
C ASP A 210 -5.31 -12.70 -7.33
N GLY A 211 -5.52 -11.45 -6.96
CA GLY A 211 -6.63 -11.01 -6.12
C GLY A 211 -6.54 -11.40 -4.65
N VAL A 212 -5.47 -12.03 -4.22
CA VAL A 212 -5.35 -12.59 -2.86
C VAL A 212 -4.83 -11.54 -1.89
N ARG A 213 -5.58 -11.32 -0.78
CA ARG A 213 -5.12 -10.43 0.29
C ARG A 213 -4.04 -11.12 1.12
N ARG A 214 -2.95 -10.38 1.31
CA ARG A 214 -1.80 -10.80 2.13
C ARG A 214 -1.50 -9.75 3.19
N TRP A 215 -0.80 -10.16 4.22
CA TRP A 215 -0.35 -9.25 5.26
C TRP A 215 1.02 -9.65 5.79
N GLY A 216 1.69 -8.71 6.43
CA GLY A 216 2.97 -8.97 7.07
C GLY A 216 3.38 -7.85 8.01
N THR A 217 4.57 -7.95 8.57
CA THR A 217 5.11 -6.91 9.46
C THR A 217 6.48 -6.48 8.99
N SER A 218 6.72 -5.17 9.05
CA SER A 218 8.03 -4.57 8.81
C SER A 218 8.34 -3.53 9.89
N SER A 219 9.62 -3.19 10.06
CA SER A 219 10.03 -2.19 11.04
C SER A 219 10.25 -0.86 10.37
N VAL A 220 9.84 0.22 11.05
CA VAL A 220 10.14 1.57 10.58
C VAL A 220 11.66 1.77 10.59
N ASP A 221 12.19 2.16 9.45
CA ASP A 221 13.61 2.47 9.30
C ASP A 221 13.89 3.93 9.63
N GLN A 222 13.21 4.83 8.95
CA GLN A 222 13.41 6.26 9.10
C GLN A 222 12.09 7.03 8.96
N VAL A 223 11.96 8.09 9.72
CA VAL A 223 10.98 9.15 9.47
C VAL A 223 11.67 10.22 8.64
N VAL A 224 11.32 10.31 7.37
CA VAL A 224 11.94 11.26 6.43
C VAL A 224 11.48 12.67 6.75
N ASP A 225 10.16 12.88 6.88
CA ASP A 225 9.57 14.15 7.28
C ASP A 225 8.16 13.94 7.91
N GLN A 226 7.34 14.99 7.91
CA GLN A 226 5.98 14.90 8.42
C GLN A 226 5.04 14.06 7.56
N ASN A 227 5.39 13.82 6.29
CA ASN A 227 4.55 13.14 5.31
C ASN A 227 5.03 11.72 5.00
N TRP A 228 6.30 11.41 5.27
CA TRP A 228 6.94 10.19 4.80
C TRP A 228 7.64 9.39 5.89
N VAL A 229 7.57 8.09 5.75
CA VAL A 229 8.27 7.11 6.58
C VAL A 229 8.74 5.96 5.69
N THR A 230 9.99 5.54 5.89
CA THR A 230 10.53 4.35 5.21
C THR A 230 10.50 3.14 6.13
N PHE A 231 10.42 1.97 5.52
CA PHE A 231 10.38 0.70 6.21
C PHE A 231 11.51 -0.20 5.74
N ASN A 232 12.09 -0.94 6.66
CA ASN A 232 13.03 -1.98 6.34
C ASN A 232 12.36 -3.12 5.59
N ARG A 233 13.11 -3.74 4.67
CA ARG A 233 12.68 -4.90 3.89
C ARG A 233 12.40 -6.18 4.69
N ASP A 234 12.78 -6.27 5.95
CA ASP A 234 12.68 -7.48 6.75
C ASP A 234 11.48 -7.43 7.72
N PRO A 235 10.62 -8.43 7.66
CA PRO A 235 10.59 -9.53 6.68
C PRO A 235 9.77 -9.24 5.42
N VAL A 236 9.07 -8.08 5.33
CA VAL A 236 8.06 -7.81 4.31
C VAL A 236 8.24 -6.42 3.71
N THR A 237 8.21 -6.33 2.38
CA THR A 237 8.12 -5.10 1.59
C THR A 237 6.80 -5.05 0.83
N VAL A 238 6.49 -3.89 0.23
CA VAL A 238 5.38 -3.73 -0.72
C VAL A 238 5.81 -4.08 -2.15
N CYS A 239 4.82 -4.36 -3.00
CA CYS A 239 5.02 -4.60 -4.42
C CYS A 239 3.94 -3.88 -5.23
N PHE A 240 3.95 -4.02 -6.55
CA PHE A 240 2.98 -3.40 -7.45
C PHE A 240 1.54 -3.79 -7.07
N GLY A 241 0.67 -2.80 -6.92
CA GLY A 241 -0.71 -2.98 -6.45
C GLY A 241 -0.91 -2.88 -4.94
N ASP A 242 0.18 -2.80 -4.15
CA ASP A 242 0.07 -2.42 -2.73
C ASP A 242 -0.09 -0.91 -2.52
N SER A 243 -0.03 -0.08 -3.56
CA SER A 243 -0.33 1.35 -3.49
C SER A 243 -1.63 1.59 -2.71
N GLY A 244 -1.55 2.33 -1.60
CA GLY A 244 -2.68 2.56 -0.68
C GLY A 244 -2.89 1.49 0.40
N ALA A 245 -2.09 0.42 0.43
CA ALA A 245 -2.16 -0.61 1.47
C ALA A 245 -1.92 0.00 2.87
N PRO A 246 -2.85 -0.21 3.83
CA PRO A 246 -2.74 0.40 5.13
C PRO A 246 -1.64 -0.23 5.98
N THR A 247 -0.90 0.63 6.66
CA THR A 247 0.02 0.26 7.72
C THR A 247 -0.64 0.49 9.07
N PHE A 248 -0.76 -0.59 9.83
CA PHE A 248 -1.39 -0.58 11.16
C PHE A 248 -0.35 -0.53 12.27
N PHE A 249 -0.55 0.38 13.21
CA PHE A 249 0.15 0.40 14.48
C PHE A 249 -0.86 0.45 15.63
N LYS A 250 -0.79 -0.54 16.52
CA LYS A 250 -1.74 -0.67 17.65
C LYS A 250 -3.20 -0.59 17.19
N GLY A 251 -3.54 -1.29 16.09
CA GLY A 251 -4.88 -1.37 15.54
C GLY A 251 -5.41 -0.09 14.87
N ARG A 252 -4.55 0.87 14.54
CA ARG A 252 -4.91 2.10 13.84
C ARG A 252 -4.06 2.27 12.59
N VAL A 253 -4.65 2.78 11.54
CA VAL A 253 -3.94 3.14 10.31
C VAL A 253 -3.09 4.38 10.58
N VAL A 254 -1.78 4.29 10.34
CA VAL A 254 -0.79 5.34 10.59
C VAL A 254 -0.12 5.83 9.31
N ALA A 255 -0.06 4.97 8.30
CA ALA A 255 0.48 5.27 6.98
C ALA A 255 -0.18 4.36 5.94
N ILE A 256 0.01 4.68 4.67
CA ILE A 256 -0.38 3.86 3.53
C ILE A 256 0.82 3.66 2.61
N ALA A 257 0.90 2.52 1.96
CA ALA A 257 1.95 2.24 0.98
C ALA A 257 1.85 3.25 -0.18
N SER A 258 2.98 3.81 -0.55
CA SER A 258 3.10 4.78 -1.63
C SER A 258 3.97 4.22 -2.73
N ASP A 259 5.20 3.87 -2.38
CA ASP A 259 6.21 3.45 -3.34
C ASP A 259 7.13 2.39 -2.74
N GLY A 260 7.91 1.74 -3.58
CA GLY A 260 8.88 0.72 -3.21
C GLY A 260 9.83 0.44 -4.36
N ALA A 261 10.91 -0.26 -4.08
CA ALA A 261 11.86 -0.63 -5.11
C ALA A 261 11.21 -1.53 -6.17
N ALA A 262 11.60 -1.33 -7.43
CA ALA A 262 11.07 -2.08 -8.56
C ALA A 262 11.28 -3.60 -8.46
N ASP A 263 12.24 -4.04 -7.64
CA ASP A 263 12.51 -5.46 -7.36
C ASP A 263 11.55 -6.08 -6.34
N CYS A 264 10.67 -5.29 -5.73
CA CYS A 264 9.78 -5.70 -4.62
C CYS A 264 10.52 -6.38 -3.45
N ALA A 265 11.80 -6.08 -3.26
CA ALA A 265 12.67 -6.74 -2.29
C ALA A 265 13.48 -5.78 -1.43
N SER A 266 13.59 -4.53 -1.83
CA SER A 266 14.28 -3.49 -1.08
C SER A 266 13.33 -2.75 -0.12
N ALA A 267 13.82 -1.69 0.54
CA ALA A 267 12.98 -0.88 1.42
C ALA A 267 11.81 -0.23 0.67
N ASP A 268 10.72 -0.02 1.37
CA ASP A 268 9.54 0.67 0.86
C ASP A 268 9.28 2.00 1.56
N VAL A 269 8.42 2.80 0.97
CA VAL A 269 8.04 4.13 1.43
C VAL A 269 6.55 4.23 1.59
N ARG A 270 6.14 4.86 2.68
CA ARG A 270 4.73 4.98 3.02
C ARG A 270 4.38 6.42 3.36
N ALA A 271 3.29 6.87 2.78
CA ALA A 271 2.72 8.18 3.08
C ALA A 271 2.04 8.16 4.45
N ARG A 272 2.38 9.12 5.30
CA ARG A 272 1.86 9.20 6.66
C ARG A 272 0.45 9.78 6.66
N VAL A 273 -0.46 9.10 7.33
CA VAL A 273 -1.83 9.58 7.56
C VAL A 273 -2.07 10.01 9.01
N ASP A 274 -1.05 9.91 9.85
CA ASP A 274 -1.10 10.32 11.26
C ASP A 274 -0.75 11.79 11.50
N SER A 275 -0.38 12.57 10.47
CA SER A 275 -0.21 14.00 10.56
C SER A 275 -1.55 14.72 10.82
N LYS A 276 -1.52 15.84 11.53
CA LYS A 276 -2.74 16.62 11.82
C LYS A 276 -3.38 17.14 10.52
N GLU A 277 -2.55 17.56 9.58
CA GLU A 277 -2.98 18.11 8.30
C GLU A 277 -3.78 17.07 7.50
N VAL A 278 -3.18 15.89 7.26
CA VAL A 278 -3.83 14.81 6.51
C VAL A 278 -5.10 14.33 7.20
N ARG A 279 -5.08 14.15 8.52
CA ARG A 279 -6.29 13.75 9.26
C ARG A 279 -7.42 14.77 9.17
N ASN A 280 -7.10 16.07 9.27
CA ASN A 280 -8.09 17.13 9.13
C ASN A 280 -8.65 17.17 7.71
N TRP A 281 -7.79 17.00 6.71
CA TRP A 281 -8.23 16.93 5.32
C TRP A 281 -9.17 15.74 5.11
N ILE A 282 -8.79 14.52 5.53
CA ILE A 282 -9.64 13.32 5.44
C ILE A 282 -11.00 13.59 6.08
N LYS A 283 -11.01 14.11 7.32
CA LYS A 283 -12.26 14.44 8.02
C LYS A 283 -13.10 15.45 7.23
N SER A 284 -12.51 16.51 6.70
CA SER A 284 -13.22 17.54 5.95
C SER A 284 -13.84 17.01 4.65
N GLN A 285 -13.19 16.05 3.99
CA GLN A 285 -13.74 15.40 2.79
C GLN A 285 -14.94 14.52 3.13
N ILE A 286 -14.86 13.75 4.21
CA ILE A 286 -15.97 12.91 4.69
C ILE A 286 -17.16 13.76 5.12
N ASP A 287 -16.93 14.77 5.98
CA ASP A 287 -17.99 15.65 6.48
C ASP A 287 -18.71 16.42 5.35
N ARG A 288 -17.96 16.83 4.31
CA ARG A 288 -18.53 17.50 3.14
C ARG A 288 -19.42 16.59 2.31
N ARG A 289 -19.02 15.32 2.20
CA ARG A 289 -19.71 14.35 1.36
C ARG A 289 -20.91 13.73 2.07
N PHE A 290 -20.79 13.50 3.35
CA PHE A 290 -21.79 12.87 4.21
C PHE A 290 -22.12 13.79 5.39
N PRO A 291 -22.81 14.93 5.14
CA PRO A 291 -23.22 15.83 6.21
C PRO A 291 -24.22 15.11 7.12
N PHE A 292 -24.05 15.29 8.44
CA PHE A 292 -24.96 14.75 9.46
C PHE A 292 -26.29 15.47 9.44
#